data_458dafd6fbb5555527b2ec76ab6add1f
#
_entry.id   458dafd6fbb5555527b2ec76ab6add1f
#
_cell.length_a   1.000
_cell.length_b   1.000
_cell.length_c   1.000
_cell.angle_alpha   90.00
_cell.angle_beta   90.00
_cell.angle_gamma   90.00
#
_symmetry.space_group_name_H-M   'P 1'
#
loop_
_entity.id
_entity.type
_entity.pdbx_description
1 polymer ?
#
loop_
_entity_poly.entity_id
_entity_poly.type
_entity_poly.pdbx_seq_one_letter_code
_entity_poly.pdbx_strand_id
1 'polypeptide(L)'
;MSNIIFDAALFSEGKRSYARNQRNQLLTKTDKYLLQDFPISLENKMVILTFRQQLRDFMNLDEVKNYDYTVNGNEFPEIPELPSFVN
;
A
#
# COMPACT_ATOMS: atom_id res chain seq x y z
N MET A 1 29.41 -23.71 -4.82
CA MET A 1 28.26 -24.04 -4.04
C MET A 1 27.83 -22.88 -3.14
N SER A 2 26.69 -22.38 -3.32
CA SER A 2 26.21 -21.28 -2.49
C SER A 2 25.35 -21.82 -1.36
N ASN A 3 25.60 -21.33 -0.17
CA ASN A 3 24.76 -21.60 0.97
C ASN A 3 23.82 -20.42 1.11
N ILE A 4 22.66 -20.53 0.47
CA ILE A 4 21.67 -19.48 0.57
C ILE A 4 20.92 -19.73 1.86
N ILE A 5 21.12 -18.85 2.82
CA ILE A 5 20.38 -18.89 4.08
C ILE A 5 19.22 -17.94 3.94
N PHE A 6 18.02 -18.48 4.05
CA PHE A 6 16.81 -17.64 4.03
C PHE A 6 16.77 -16.82 5.31
N ASP A 7 16.74 -15.50 5.17
CA ASP A 7 16.61 -14.59 6.30
C ASP A 7 15.18 -14.09 6.37
N ALA A 8 14.41 -14.63 7.30
CA ALA A 8 13.00 -14.28 7.47
C ALA A 8 12.81 -12.81 7.83
N ALA A 9 13.75 -12.24 8.59
CA ALA A 9 13.65 -10.82 8.97
C ALA A 9 13.82 -9.92 7.76
N LEU A 10 14.79 -10.21 6.90
CA LEU A 10 14.99 -9.44 5.66
C LEU A 10 13.83 -9.63 4.70
N PHE A 11 13.29 -10.83 4.62
CA PHE A 11 12.12 -11.09 3.79
C PHE A 11 10.92 -10.28 4.26
N SER A 12 10.68 -10.27 5.57
CA SER A 12 9.57 -9.51 6.16
C SER A 12 9.72 -8.02 5.90
N GLU A 13 10.94 -7.50 6.07
CA GLU A 13 11.24 -6.10 5.80
C GLU A 13 11.08 -5.77 4.32
N GLY A 14 11.49 -6.70 3.44
CA GLY A 14 11.32 -6.54 1.99
C GLY A 14 9.86 -6.40 1.60
N LYS A 15 8.99 -7.18 2.22
CA LYS A 15 7.55 -7.06 1.96
C LYS A 15 7.01 -5.71 2.40
N ARG A 16 7.45 -5.22 3.56
CA ARG A 16 7.03 -3.89 4.02
C ARG A 16 7.53 -2.79 3.09
N SER A 17 8.78 -2.88 2.65
CA SER A 17 9.35 -1.90 1.71
C SER A 17 8.62 -1.89 0.38
N TYR A 18 8.30 -3.08 -0.14
CA TYR A 18 7.54 -3.21 -1.38
C TYR A 18 6.17 -2.55 -1.22
N ALA A 19 5.48 -2.82 -0.12
CA ALA A 19 4.17 -2.24 0.15
C ALA A 19 4.24 -0.72 0.25
N ARG A 20 5.30 -0.19 0.89
CA ARG A 20 5.48 1.26 1.00
C ARG A 20 5.66 1.88 -0.37
N ASN A 21 6.43 1.26 -1.25
CA ASN A 21 6.62 1.75 -2.61
C ASN A 21 5.32 1.73 -3.39
N GLN A 22 4.55 0.66 -3.28
CA GLN A 22 3.24 0.56 -3.91
C GLN A 22 2.31 1.66 -3.41
N ARG A 23 2.25 1.85 -2.10
CA ARG A 23 1.44 2.91 -1.50
C ARG A 23 1.83 4.28 -2.05
N ASN A 24 3.13 4.56 -2.10
CA ASN A 24 3.61 5.85 -2.57
C ASN A 24 3.25 6.08 -4.04
N GLN A 25 3.34 5.05 -4.86
CA GLN A 25 2.94 5.14 -6.27
C GLN A 25 1.45 5.42 -6.40
N LEU A 26 0.63 4.77 -5.59
CA LEU A 26 -0.81 5.00 -5.63
C LEU A 26 -1.19 6.39 -5.13
N LEU A 27 -0.50 6.89 -4.12
CA LEU A 27 -0.71 8.27 -3.66
C LEU A 27 -0.35 9.26 -4.77
N THR A 28 0.79 9.06 -5.41
CA THR A 28 1.20 9.91 -6.53
C THR A 28 0.21 9.86 -7.67
N LYS A 29 -0.26 8.66 -8.01
CA LYS A 29 -1.20 8.46 -9.11
C LYS A 29 -2.53 9.18 -8.86
N THR A 30 -2.93 9.32 -7.59
CA THR A 30 -4.20 9.93 -7.24
C THR A 30 -4.08 11.39 -6.83
N ASP A 31 -2.86 11.96 -6.80
CA ASP A 31 -2.66 13.38 -6.42
C ASP A 31 -3.44 14.33 -7.31
N LYS A 32 -3.55 14.03 -8.60
CA LYS A 32 -4.23 14.93 -9.55
C LYS A 32 -5.69 15.16 -9.19
N TYR A 33 -6.33 14.20 -8.52
CA TYR A 33 -7.74 14.32 -8.16
C TYR A 33 -7.98 15.33 -7.04
N LEU A 34 -6.90 15.77 -6.38
CA LEU A 34 -7.00 16.75 -5.31
C LEU A 34 -6.87 18.17 -5.85
N LEU A 35 -6.53 18.33 -7.12
CA LEU A 35 -6.44 19.66 -7.74
C LEU A 35 -7.85 20.25 -7.82
N GLN A 36 -7.96 21.54 -7.47
CA GLN A 36 -9.24 22.22 -7.42
C GLN A 36 -9.99 22.15 -8.75
N ASP A 37 -9.26 22.27 -9.84
CA ASP A 37 -9.85 22.36 -11.18
C ASP A 37 -9.95 21.01 -11.89
N PHE A 38 -9.54 19.91 -11.21
CA PHE A 38 -9.60 18.61 -11.85
C PHE A 38 -11.07 18.16 -11.96
N PRO A 39 -11.53 17.79 -13.18
CA PRO A 39 -12.93 17.43 -13.39
C PRO A 39 -13.24 16.06 -12.78
N ILE A 40 -13.92 16.09 -11.65
CA ILE A 40 -14.32 14.88 -10.94
C ILE A 40 -15.60 15.21 -10.16
N SER A 41 -16.52 14.25 -10.10
CA SER A 41 -17.72 14.42 -9.29
C SER A 41 -17.36 14.46 -7.81
N LEU A 42 -18.21 15.11 -7.02
CA LEU A 42 -18.02 15.15 -5.57
C LEU A 42 -18.01 13.74 -4.99
N GLU A 43 -18.89 12.88 -5.49
CA GLU A 43 -18.98 11.49 -5.05
C GLU A 43 -17.67 10.74 -5.29
N ASN A 44 -17.10 10.85 -6.50
CA ASN A 44 -15.84 10.21 -6.82
C ASN A 44 -14.67 10.80 -6.04
N LYS A 45 -14.73 12.11 -5.79
CA LYS A 45 -13.69 12.76 -4.98
C LYS A 45 -13.67 12.20 -3.57
N MET A 46 -14.84 11.94 -2.99
CA MET A 46 -14.90 11.34 -1.67
C MET A 46 -14.33 9.91 -1.66
N VAL A 47 -14.56 9.16 -2.74
CA VAL A 47 -13.96 7.84 -2.89
C VAL A 47 -12.43 7.95 -2.90
N ILE A 48 -11.89 8.92 -3.63
CA ILE A 48 -10.45 9.16 -3.69
C ILE A 48 -9.90 9.51 -2.30
N LEU A 49 -10.57 10.40 -1.58
CA LEU A 49 -10.12 10.80 -0.25
C LEU A 49 -10.09 9.62 0.72
N THR A 50 -11.13 8.79 0.68
CA THR A 50 -11.19 7.59 1.51
C THR A 50 -10.08 6.62 1.16
N PHE A 51 -9.86 6.38 -0.13
CA PHE A 51 -8.81 5.50 -0.62
C PHE A 51 -7.43 5.98 -0.15
N ARG A 52 -7.17 7.28 -0.29
CA ARG A 52 -5.88 7.87 0.11
C ARG A 52 -5.68 7.75 1.62
N GLN A 53 -6.75 7.91 2.41
CA GLN A 53 -6.63 7.73 3.85
C GLN A 53 -6.30 6.28 4.20
N GLN A 54 -6.92 5.32 3.52
CA GLN A 54 -6.60 3.91 3.71
C GLN A 54 -5.14 3.63 3.36
N LEU A 55 -4.61 4.26 2.32
CA LEU A 55 -3.20 4.11 1.96
C LEU A 55 -2.28 4.65 3.04
N ARG A 56 -2.60 5.81 3.61
CA ARG A 56 -1.80 6.39 4.68
C ARG A 56 -1.81 5.50 5.91
N ASP A 57 -2.96 4.91 6.23
CA ASP A 57 -3.11 4.09 7.41
C ASP A 57 -2.53 2.69 7.22
N PHE A 58 -2.36 2.24 5.98
CA PHE A 58 -1.96 0.87 5.68
C PHE A 58 -0.66 0.48 6.38
N MET A 59 0.36 1.34 6.29
CA MET A 59 1.65 1.03 6.87
C MET A 59 1.63 1.08 8.41
N ASN A 60 0.58 1.63 9.00
CA ASN A 60 0.40 1.69 10.45
C ASN A 60 -0.45 0.55 11.00
N LEU A 61 -1.01 -0.29 10.12
CA LEU A 61 -1.73 -1.47 10.57
C LEU A 61 -0.78 -2.42 11.28
N ASP A 62 -1.24 -3.01 12.37
CA ASP A 62 -0.42 -3.95 13.13
C ASP A 62 0.03 -5.11 12.27
N GLU A 63 -0.85 -5.62 11.40
CA GLU A 63 -0.54 -6.71 10.50
C GLU A 63 0.61 -6.37 9.54
N VAL A 64 0.81 -5.10 9.23
CA VAL A 64 1.89 -4.63 8.36
C VAL A 64 3.14 -4.33 9.16
N LYS A 65 3.00 -3.53 10.22
CA LYS A 65 4.13 -3.11 11.05
C LYS A 65 4.81 -4.29 11.71
N ASN A 66 4.03 -5.25 12.16
CA ASN A 66 4.53 -6.39 12.91
C ASN A 66 4.59 -7.66 12.07
N TYR A 67 4.46 -7.53 10.75
CA TYR A 67 4.52 -8.69 9.89
C TYR A 67 5.83 -9.45 10.11
N ASP A 68 5.70 -10.77 10.29
CA ASP A 68 6.83 -11.66 10.52
C ASP A 68 6.59 -12.92 9.69
N TYR A 69 7.44 -13.17 8.71
CA TYR A 69 7.32 -14.33 7.84
C TYR A 69 7.30 -15.64 8.63
N THR A 70 8.05 -15.70 9.73
CA THR A 70 8.13 -16.93 10.51
C THR A 70 6.81 -17.30 11.18
N VAL A 71 5.93 -16.30 11.37
CA VAL A 71 4.62 -16.49 11.99
C VAL A 71 3.52 -16.56 10.93
N ASN A 72 3.56 -15.63 9.99
CA ASN A 72 2.48 -15.44 9.02
C ASN A 72 2.76 -16.08 7.66
N GLY A 73 3.96 -16.60 7.43
CA GLY A 73 4.33 -17.10 6.12
C GLY A 73 4.27 -16.00 5.08
N ASN A 74 3.67 -16.30 3.94
CA ASN A 74 3.54 -15.32 2.86
C ASN A 74 2.30 -14.45 2.97
N GLU A 75 1.56 -14.57 4.06
CA GLU A 75 0.31 -13.84 4.24
C GLU A 75 0.58 -12.41 4.68
N PHE A 76 0.77 -11.54 3.71
CA PHE A 76 0.92 -10.10 3.94
C PHE A 76 -0.39 -9.43 3.56
N PRO A 77 -0.87 -8.46 4.36
CA PRO A 77 -2.12 -7.77 4.04
C PRO A 77 -2.11 -7.16 2.65
N GLU A 78 -3.27 -7.20 1.99
CA GLU A 78 -3.39 -6.59 0.68
C GLU A 78 -3.51 -5.07 0.79
N ILE A 79 -2.77 -4.37 -0.07
CA ILE A 79 -2.87 -2.92 -0.15
C ILE A 79 -4.26 -2.55 -0.69
N PRO A 80 -4.84 -1.42 -0.24
CA PRO A 80 -6.14 -0.99 -0.75
C PRO A 80 -6.18 -0.95 -2.27
N GLU A 81 -7.30 -1.41 -2.84
CA GLU A 81 -7.45 -1.50 -4.28
C GLU A 81 -7.77 -0.13 -4.87
N LEU A 82 -7.10 0.17 -5.98
CA LEU A 82 -7.31 1.43 -6.70
C LEU A 82 -8.75 1.53 -7.18
N PRO A 83 -9.44 2.66 -6.95
CA PRO A 83 -10.80 2.82 -7.48
C PRO A 83 -10.86 2.61 -8.98
N SER A 84 -11.92 1.96 -9.44
CA SER A 84 -12.03 1.52 -10.84
C SER A 84 -12.02 2.65 -11.86
N PHE A 85 -12.42 3.85 -11.46
CA PHE A 85 -12.45 5.00 -12.37
C PHE A 85 -11.09 5.70 -12.50
N VAL A 86 -10.09 5.27 -11.75
CA VAL A 86 -8.73 5.84 -11.83
C VAL A 86 -7.96 5.12 -12.93
N ASN A 87 -7.37 5.90 -13.82
CA ASN A 87 -6.56 5.38 -14.92
C ASN A 87 -5.09 5.55 -14.66
#